data_5c69e2d8196594edab785fa0cc6ebe8b
#
_entry.id   5c69e2d8196594edab785fa0cc6ebe8b
#
_cell.length_a   1.000
_cell.length_b   1.000
_cell.length_c   1.000
_cell.angle_alpha   90.00
_cell.angle_beta   90.00
_cell.angle_gamma   90.00
#
_symmetry.space_group_name_H-M   'P 1'
#
loop_
_entity.id
_entity.type
_entity.pdbx_description
1 polymer ?
#
loop_
_entity_poly.entity_id
_entity_poly.type
_entity_poly.pdbx_seq_one_letter_code
_entity_poly.pdbx_strand_id
1 'polypeptide(L)'
;MKPIYPAVKAVIVKDGKFLALKKKGVEGEVFELPGGRMNYGETHGEALFREVYEETKLQVQPFILYDTWEFFHEDFQITGVFYLVEMPEGGEIELSDEHEEYRFLPLEKESLNVMDIVFSSRMERWDFEAIKGFMRK
;
A
#
# COMPACT_ATOMS: atom_id res chain seq x y z
N MET A 1 -24.77 -14.45 -6.71
CA MET A 1 -24.13 -13.11 -6.75
C MET A 1 -22.75 -13.18 -6.10
N LYS A 2 -21.76 -12.61 -6.75
CA LYS A 2 -20.39 -12.62 -6.24
C LYS A 2 -20.14 -11.38 -5.37
N PRO A 3 -19.47 -11.54 -4.24
CA PRO A 3 -19.24 -10.40 -3.34
C PRO A 3 -18.17 -9.45 -3.87
N ILE A 4 -18.26 -8.19 -3.42
CA ILE A 4 -17.28 -7.15 -3.66
C ILE A 4 -16.77 -6.70 -2.29
N TYR A 5 -15.47 -6.71 -2.11
CA TYR A 5 -14.84 -6.33 -0.84
C TYR A 5 -14.09 -5.02 -0.98
N PRO A 6 -14.38 -4.03 -0.13
CA PRO A 6 -13.59 -2.80 -0.11
C PRO A 6 -12.25 -3.00 0.59
N ALA A 7 -11.23 -2.30 0.13
CA ALA A 7 -9.89 -2.40 0.68
C ALA A 7 -9.15 -1.06 0.60
N VAL A 8 -8.10 -0.93 1.40
CA VAL A 8 -7.26 0.26 1.45
C VAL A 8 -5.80 -0.15 1.35
N LYS A 9 -5.00 0.63 0.64
CA LYS A 9 -3.54 0.45 0.55
C LYS A 9 -2.85 1.78 0.80
N ALA A 10 -1.72 1.73 1.50
CA ALA A 10 -0.94 2.91 1.82
C ALA A 10 0.32 2.97 0.97
N VAL A 11 0.56 4.13 0.37
CA VAL A 11 1.85 4.46 -0.24
C VAL A 11 2.57 5.31 0.80
N ILE A 12 3.39 4.66 1.61
CA ILE A 12 4.07 5.31 2.75
C ILE A 12 5.39 5.86 2.24
N VAL A 13 5.49 7.19 2.20
CA VAL A 13 6.59 7.89 1.55
C VAL A 13 7.59 8.40 2.58
N LYS A 14 8.87 8.16 2.29
CA LYS A 14 9.99 8.66 3.08
C LYS A 14 11.15 8.96 2.13
N ASP A 15 11.61 10.21 2.12
CA ASP A 15 12.79 10.62 1.35
C ASP A 15 12.75 10.20 -0.13
N GLY A 16 11.60 10.39 -0.76
CA GLY A 16 11.43 10.08 -2.19
C GLY A 16 11.28 8.60 -2.49
N LYS A 17 11.04 7.77 -1.46
CA LYS A 17 10.86 6.32 -1.59
C LYS A 17 9.54 5.92 -0.96
N PHE A 18 9.05 4.76 -1.32
CA PHE A 18 7.83 4.22 -0.72
C PHE A 18 8.06 2.81 -0.17
N LEU A 19 7.34 2.48 0.89
CA LEU A 19 7.45 1.19 1.57
C LEU A 19 6.73 0.10 0.79
N ALA A 20 7.45 -0.99 0.52
CA ALA A 20 6.91 -2.17 -0.13
C ALA A 20 7.18 -3.40 0.73
N LEU A 21 6.24 -4.34 0.74
CA LEU A 21 6.29 -5.54 1.56
C LEU A 21 6.25 -6.79 0.70
N LYS A 22 7.01 -7.81 1.10
CA LYS A 22 7.01 -9.10 0.40
C LYS A 22 6.33 -10.15 1.26
N LYS A 23 5.30 -10.79 0.71
CA LYS A 23 4.58 -11.88 1.41
C LYS A 23 5.45 -13.11 1.57
N LYS A 24 5.28 -13.78 2.70
CA LYS A 24 5.90 -15.09 2.92
C LYS A 24 5.39 -16.11 1.93
N GLY A 25 6.28 -16.97 1.45
CA GLY A 25 5.91 -18.08 0.60
C GLY A 25 5.60 -17.74 -0.85
N VAL A 26 5.75 -16.47 -1.23
CA VAL A 26 5.60 -16.07 -2.64
C VAL A 26 6.97 -16.10 -3.29
N GLU A 27 7.09 -16.86 -4.38
CA GLU A 27 8.36 -16.96 -5.10
C GLU A 27 8.68 -15.69 -5.88
N GLY A 28 9.97 -15.41 -6.00
CA GLY A 28 10.48 -14.28 -6.75
C GLY A 28 10.36 -12.97 -5.98
N GLU A 29 10.72 -11.89 -6.64
CA GLU A 29 10.64 -10.55 -6.06
C GLU A 29 9.35 -9.88 -6.48
N VAL A 30 8.27 -10.17 -5.76
CA VAL A 30 6.98 -9.53 -5.97
C VAL A 30 6.58 -8.86 -4.66
N PHE A 31 6.48 -7.54 -4.69
CA PHE A 31 6.15 -6.74 -3.53
C PHE A 31 4.76 -6.15 -3.63
N GLU A 32 4.15 -5.91 -2.49
CA GLU A 32 2.85 -5.25 -2.40
C GLU A 32 2.95 -4.03 -1.48
N LEU A 33 1.86 -3.28 -1.40
CA LEU A 33 1.76 -2.14 -0.50
C LEU A 33 1.11 -2.58 0.82
N PRO A 34 1.45 -1.92 1.94
CA PRO A 34 0.76 -2.17 3.21
C PRO A 34 -0.72 -1.82 3.11
N GLY A 35 -1.55 -2.62 3.77
CA GLY A 35 -3.00 -2.40 3.79
C GLY A 35 -3.75 -3.69 3.57
N GLY A 36 -5.07 -3.62 3.48
CA GLY A 36 -5.90 -4.78 3.29
C GLY A 36 -7.38 -4.45 3.28
N ARG A 37 -8.20 -5.46 3.48
CA ARG A 37 -9.66 -5.34 3.39
C ARG A 37 -10.22 -4.62 4.61
N MET A 38 -11.25 -3.82 4.37
CA MET A 38 -11.97 -3.13 5.44
C MET A 38 -12.85 -4.12 6.20
N ASN A 39 -13.01 -3.85 7.50
CA ASN A 39 -13.98 -4.55 8.32
C ASN A 39 -15.28 -3.73 8.38
N TYR A 40 -16.39 -4.42 8.57
CA TYR A 40 -17.68 -3.74 8.74
C TYR A 40 -17.57 -2.72 9.88
N GLY A 41 -18.06 -1.51 9.62
CA GLY A 41 -18.07 -0.43 10.61
C GLY A 41 -16.84 0.44 10.65
N GLU A 42 -15.81 0.11 9.87
CA GLU A 42 -14.62 0.94 9.80
C GLU A 42 -14.76 2.04 8.74
N THR A 43 -14.25 3.23 9.04
CA THR A 43 -13.98 4.22 8.01
C THR A 43 -12.71 3.81 7.26
N HIS A 44 -12.47 4.44 6.11
CA HIS A 44 -11.23 4.19 5.36
C HIS A 44 -9.99 4.46 6.21
N GLY A 45 -10.00 5.56 6.96
CA GLY A 45 -8.86 5.91 7.82
C GLY A 45 -8.62 4.89 8.92
N GLU A 46 -9.69 4.40 9.53
CA GLU A 46 -9.59 3.38 10.59
C GLU A 46 -9.06 2.06 10.04
N ALA A 47 -9.54 1.65 8.86
CA ALA A 47 -9.06 0.42 8.21
C ALA A 47 -7.58 0.55 7.85
N LEU A 48 -7.19 1.70 7.30
CA LEU A 48 -5.79 1.94 6.92
C LEU A 48 -4.88 1.88 8.15
N PHE A 49 -5.27 2.56 9.24
CA PHE A 49 -4.49 2.55 10.47
C PHE A 49 -4.32 1.12 10.99
N ARG A 50 -5.41 0.37 11.08
CA ARG A 50 -5.40 -1.00 11.60
C ARG A 50 -4.54 -1.93 10.76
N GLU A 51 -4.76 -1.95 9.45
CA GLU A 51 -4.03 -2.84 8.55
C GLU A 51 -2.53 -2.53 8.54
N VAL A 52 -2.16 -1.26 8.43
CA VAL A 52 -0.75 -0.87 8.43
C VAL A 52 -0.10 -1.21 9.78
N TYR A 53 -0.80 -0.97 10.87
CA TYR A 53 -0.27 -1.29 12.20
C TYR A 53 -0.09 -2.79 12.37
N GLU A 54 -1.05 -3.59 11.93
CA GLU A 54 -0.94 -5.06 12.02
C GLU A 54 0.28 -5.57 11.25
N GLU A 55 0.54 -5.00 10.07
CA GLU A 55 1.59 -5.48 9.19
C GLU A 55 2.98 -4.92 9.50
N THR A 56 3.07 -3.72 10.04
CA THR A 56 4.36 -3.00 10.19
C THR A 56 4.61 -2.39 11.54
N LYS A 57 3.61 -2.30 12.41
CA LYS A 57 3.61 -1.56 13.68
C LYS A 57 3.74 -0.05 13.53
N LEU A 58 3.69 0.46 12.31
CA LEU A 58 3.66 1.91 12.10
C LEU A 58 2.27 2.45 12.41
N GLN A 59 2.22 3.62 13.04
CA GLN A 59 0.98 4.34 13.35
C GLN A 59 0.82 5.46 12.34
N VAL A 60 0.02 5.23 11.31
CA VAL A 60 -0.10 6.15 10.18
C VAL A 60 -1.48 6.79 10.12
N GLN A 61 -1.54 7.95 9.49
CA GLN A 61 -2.80 8.62 9.17
C GLN A 61 -2.83 8.84 7.66
N PRO A 62 -4.00 8.69 7.01
CA PRO A 62 -4.09 8.99 5.58
C PRO A 62 -3.83 10.48 5.36
N PHE A 63 -3.05 10.79 4.31
CA PHE A 63 -2.73 12.16 3.96
C PHE A 63 -3.56 12.62 2.76
N ILE A 64 -3.48 11.89 1.65
CA ILE A 64 -4.24 12.20 0.43
C ILE A 64 -4.83 10.92 -0.13
N LEU A 65 -6.13 10.94 -0.45
CA LEU A 65 -6.74 9.90 -1.27
C LEU A 65 -6.23 10.13 -2.70
N TYR A 66 -5.52 9.16 -3.25
CA TYR A 66 -4.78 9.40 -4.49
C TYR A 66 -5.37 8.73 -5.72
N ASP A 67 -5.71 7.45 -5.63
CA ASP A 67 -6.20 6.69 -6.77
C ASP A 67 -7.01 5.48 -6.29
N THR A 68 -7.52 4.71 -7.21
CA THR A 68 -8.26 3.48 -6.94
C THR A 68 -7.60 2.31 -7.65
N TRP A 69 -7.94 1.11 -7.23
CA TRP A 69 -7.49 -0.12 -7.88
C TRP A 69 -8.57 -1.18 -7.76
N GLU A 70 -8.55 -2.16 -8.66
CA GLU A 70 -9.47 -3.29 -8.64
C GLU A 70 -8.70 -4.59 -8.80
N PHE A 71 -9.21 -5.63 -8.17
CA PHE A 71 -8.73 -6.99 -8.36
C PHE A 71 -9.93 -7.89 -8.63
N PHE A 72 -9.91 -8.58 -9.76
CA PHE A 72 -10.99 -9.46 -10.16
C PHE A 72 -10.57 -10.93 -10.00
N HIS A 73 -11.24 -11.62 -9.11
CA HIS A 73 -11.12 -13.05 -8.92
C HIS A 73 -12.37 -13.70 -9.51
N GLU A 74 -12.32 -14.99 -9.85
CA GLU A 74 -13.51 -15.64 -10.41
C GLU A 74 -14.67 -15.68 -9.41
N ASP A 75 -14.40 -15.68 -8.10
CA ASP A 75 -15.41 -15.79 -7.06
C ASP A 75 -15.76 -14.46 -6.40
N PHE A 76 -14.92 -13.45 -6.52
CA PHE A 76 -15.12 -12.15 -5.84
C PHE A 76 -14.34 -11.04 -6.54
N GLN A 77 -14.64 -9.82 -6.16
CA GLN A 77 -13.90 -8.64 -6.61
C GLN A 77 -13.44 -7.85 -5.38
N ILE A 78 -12.25 -7.28 -5.45
CA ILE A 78 -11.82 -6.29 -4.47
C ILE A 78 -11.81 -4.94 -5.16
N THR A 79 -12.44 -3.94 -4.52
CA THR A 79 -12.36 -2.56 -4.96
C THR A 79 -11.58 -1.80 -3.89
N GLY A 80 -10.51 -1.15 -4.29
CA GLY A 80 -9.60 -0.55 -3.33
C GLY A 80 -9.28 0.90 -3.63
N VAL A 81 -8.68 1.55 -2.64
CA VAL A 81 -8.18 2.92 -2.79
C VAL A 81 -6.73 2.96 -2.34
N PHE A 82 -5.98 3.90 -2.92
CA PHE A 82 -4.61 4.22 -2.49
C PHE A 82 -4.63 5.52 -1.71
N TYR A 83 -3.98 5.52 -0.56
CA TYR A 83 -3.71 6.74 0.19
C TYR A 83 -2.22 7.03 0.17
N LEU A 84 -1.86 8.29 -0.07
CA LEU A 84 -0.50 8.73 0.20
C LEU A 84 -0.39 8.98 1.69
N VAL A 85 0.70 8.52 2.28
CA VAL A 85 0.91 8.55 3.73
C VAL A 85 2.36 8.94 3.99
N GLU A 86 2.58 9.83 4.96
CA GLU A 86 3.94 10.15 5.36
C GLU A 86 4.45 9.09 6.33
N MET A 87 5.70 8.69 6.16
CA MET A 87 6.35 7.81 7.13
C MET A 87 6.36 8.50 8.49
N PRO A 88 5.84 7.87 9.55
CA PRO A 88 5.85 8.49 10.87
C PRO A 88 7.29 8.76 11.33
N GLU A 89 7.50 9.93 11.95
CA GLU A 89 8.79 10.30 12.49
C GLU A 89 9.18 9.33 13.61
N GLY A 90 10.38 8.79 13.54
CA GLY A 90 10.87 7.83 14.54
C GLY A 90 10.21 6.46 14.44
N GLY A 91 9.40 6.21 13.42
CA GLY A 91 8.72 4.92 13.25
C GLY A 91 9.69 3.80 12.95
N GLU A 92 9.49 2.68 13.62
CA GLU A 92 10.28 1.46 13.41
C GLU A 92 9.36 0.38 12.87
N ILE A 93 9.83 -0.32 11.84
CA ILE A 93 9.04 -1.37 11.18
C ILE A 93 9.32 -2.71 11.86
N GLU A 94 8.25 -3.37 12.28
CA GLU A 94 8.29 -4.73 12.77
C GLU A 94 7.24 -5.52 12.00
N LEU A 95 7.70 -6.41 11.12
CA LEU A 95 6.81 -7.15 10.23
C LEU A 95 6.01 -8.20 10.99
N SER A 96 4.75 -8.39 10.57
CA SER A 96 3.93 -9.49 11.04
C SER A 96 4.35 -10.80 10.36
N ASP A 97 3.69 -11.89 10.73
CA ASP A 97 3.99 -13.21 10.14
C ASP A 97 3.60 -13.33 8.67
N GLU A 98 2.84 -12.37 8.14
CA GLU A 98 2.42 -12.39 6.74
C GLU A 98 3.53 -12.01 5.77
N HIS A 99 4.50 -11.23 6.23
CA HIS A 99 5.55 -10.68 5.36
C HIS A 99 6.93 -11.06 5.86
N GLU A 100 7.83 -11.32 4.92
CA GLU A 100 9.19 -11.75 5.25
C GLU A 100 10.24 -10.67 5.03
N GLU A 101 9.89 -9.62 4.28
CA GLU A 101 10.85 -8.59 3.90
C GLU A 101 10.12 -7.28 3.64
N TYR A 102 10.79 -6.16 3.92
CA TYR A 102 10.33 -4.87 3.45
C TYR A 102 11.47 -4.12 2.75
N ARG A 103 11.10 -3.22 1.84
CA ARG A 103 12.05 -2.34 1.17
C ARG A 103 11.43 -0.98 1.01
N PHE A 104 12.29 0.05 1.03
CA PHE A 104 11.91 1.37 0.56
C PHE A 104 12.38 1.48 -0.89
N LEU A 105 11.44 1.53 -1.82
CA LEU A 105 11.71 1.59 -3.25
C LEU A 105 11.63 3.04 -3.73
N PRO A 106 12.55 3.48 -4.60
CA PRO A 106 12.44 4.84 -5.16
C PRO A 106 11.10 5.08 -5.86
N LEU A 107 10.57 6.30 -5.74
CA LEU A 107 9.38 6.71 -6.49
C LEU A 107 9.78 6.95 -7.95
N GLU A 108 9.99 5.87 -8.67
CA GLU A 108 10.44 5.83 -10.05
C GLU A 108 9.77 4.66 -10.78
N LYS A 109 9.67 4.76 -12.09
CA LYS A 109 9.01 3.73 -12.91
C LYS A 109 9.69 2.36 -12.78
N GLU A 110 11.01 2.32 -12.66
CA GLU A 110 11.76 1.06 -12.54
C GLU A 110 11.36 0.25 -11.32
N SER A 111 10.97 0.92 -10.24
CA SER A 111 10.53 0.24 -9.02
C SER A 111 9.30 -0.63 -9.23
N LEU A 112 8.49 -0.30 -10.24
CA LEU A 112 7.26 -1.03 -10.52
C LEU A 112 7.52 -2.43 -11.06
N ASN A 113 8.74 -2.71 -11.53
CA ASN A 113 9.11 -4.03 -12.04
C ASN A 113 9.04 -5.12 -10.98
N VAL A 114 9.16 -4.77 -9.71
CA VAL A 114 9.07 -5.74 -8.61
C VAL A 114 7.73 -5.66 -7.86
N MET A 115 6.81 -4.80 -8.31
CA MET A 115 5.50 -4.65 -7.67
C MET A 115 4.46 -5.57 -8.30
N ASP A 116 3.55 -6.06 -7.47
CA ASP A 116 2.40 -6.84 -7.94
C ASP A 116 1.64 -6.04 -9.00
N ILE A 117 1.29 -6.69 -10.10
CA ILE A 117 0.62 -6.07 -11.25
C ILE A 117 -0.71 -5.40 -10.87
N VAL A 118 -1.38 -5.89 -9.84
CA VAL A 118 -2.64 -5.30 -9.35
C VAL A 118 -2.43 -3.83 -8.99
N PHE A 119 -1.26 -3.49 -8.45
CA PHE A 119 -0.94 -2.13 -8.07
C PHE A 119 -0.12 -1.40 -9.14
N SER A 120 0.88 -2.06 -9.70
CA SER A 120 1.77 -1.43 -10.66
C SER A 120 1.04 -0.97 -11.91
N SER A 121 -0.01 -1.66 -12.33
CA SER A 121 -0.79 -1.26 -13.51
C SER A 121 -1.43 0.12 -13.33
N ARG A 122 -1.76 0.51 -12.10
CA ARG A 122 -2.28 1.85 -11.81
C ARG A 122 -1.14 2.83 -11.59
N MET A 123 -0.10 2.39 -10.86
CA MET A 123 1.04 3.23 -10.51
C MET A 123 1.83 3.71 -11.73
N GLU A 124 1.77 2.98 -12.83
CA GLU A 124 2.40 3.40 -14.09
C GLU A 124 1.90 4.76 -14.59
N ARG A 125 0.68 5.13 -14.22
CA ARG A 125 0.05 6.39 -14.66
C ARG A 125 0.31 7.55 -13.70
N TRP A 126 0.94 7.28 -12.56
CA TRP A 126 1.15 8.29 -11.52
C TRP A 126 2.30 9.22 -11.89
N ASP A 127 2.17 10.46 -11.44
CA ASP A 127 3.24 11.45 -11.54
C ASP A 127 4.05 11.41 -10.24
N PHE A 128 5.13 10.65 -10.24
CA PHE A 128 5.96 10.47 -9.03
C PHE A 128 6.61 11.77 -8.56
N GLU A 129 6.93 12.69 -9.49
CA GLU A 129 7.48 13.98 -9.10
C GLU A 129 6.44 14.81 -8.34
N ALA A 130 5.18 14.74 -8.77
CA ALA A 130 4.10 15.41 -8.06
C ALA A 130 3.90 14.81 -6.66
N ILE A 131 3.98 13.48 -6.54
CA ILE A 131 3.87 12.82 -5.23
C ILE A 131 4.97 13.31 -4.30
N LYS A 132 6.21 13.35 -4.78
CA LYS A 132 7.32 13.88 -3.99
C LYS A 132 7.07 15.32 -3.55
N GLY A 133 6.48 16.12 -4.42
CA GLY A 133 6.12 17.50 -4.11
C GLY A 133 5.10 17.63 -2.99
N PHE A 134 4.08 16.76 -2.99
CA PHE A 134 3.07 16.75 -1.93
C PHE A 134 3.66 16.41 -0.58
N MET A 135 4.68 15.57 -0.56
CA MET A 135 5.24 15.01 0.67
C MET A 135 6.40 15.83 1.26
N ARG A 136 6.77 16.93 0.61
CA ARG A 136 7.87 17.82 1.05
C ARG A 136 7.33 18.99 1.85
N LYS A 137 6.80 18.77 2.98
CA LYS A 137 6.27 19.90 3.75
C LYS A 137 6.93 20.06 5.09
#